data_2fa781834e900dc1c48d18eef1ae271b
#
_entry.id   2fa781834e900dc1c48d18eef1ae271b
#
_cell.length_a   1.000
_cell.length_b   1.000
_cell.length_c   1.000
_cell.angle_alpha   90.00
_cell.angle_beta   90.00
_cell.angle_gamma   90.00
#
_symmetry.space_group_name_H-M   'P 1'
#
loop_
_entity.id
_entity.type
_entity.pdbx_description
1 polymer ?
#
loop_
_entity_poly.entity_id
_entity_poly.type
_entity_poly.pdbx_seq_one_letter_code
_entity_poly.pdbx_strand_id
1 'polypeptide(L)'
;MFLVKLGGSVITIKGRYRFYRPKAVHEIIKELKKKNEPFVVVHGGGSFGHIKAKEYGIPGEITERTKMGYSVVHRDMVDLNQRVMNSLIESGIRGVGIPPSVFKGNLQEISKSMGDHMDAGLFPVTFGDVYLNQKEKRFEIVSGDDLILELARKLKPSDVYFLTDVDGIYDRNPKKYRDAVLLRQLNDTAKFENIGTDVTGGMLKKASTVKDIAKLGCTVYVLNGNVPSRLNRIESKDFIGTVVK
;
A
#
# COMPACT_ATOMS: atom_id res chain seq x y z
N MET A 1 -15.32 9.78 -0.42
CA MET A 1 -14.31 9.00 0.33
C MET A 1 -13.19 8.56 -0.60
N PHE A 2 -12.00 8.35 -0.09
CA PHE A 2 -10.86 7.91 -0.87
C PHE A 2 -10.08 6.78 -0.19
N LEU A 3 -9.27 6.05 -0.96
CA LEU A 3 -8.32 5.08 -0.44
C LEU A 3 -6.90 5.63 -0.52
N VAL A 4 -6.07 5.30 0.45
CA VAL A 4 -4.64 5.64 0.41
C VAL A 4 -3.78 4.44 0.72
N LYS A 5 -2.82 4.16 -0.16
CA LYS A 5 -1.79 3.16 0.08
C LYS A 5 -0.47 3.80 0.47
N LEU A 6 -0.03 3.54 1.69
CA LEU A 6 1.28 3.94 2.18
C LEU A 6 2.31 2.88 1.77
N GLY A 7 3.17 3.21 0.82
CA GLY A 7 4.24 2.31 0.41
C GLY A 7 5.18 1.99 1.57
N GLY A 8 5.56 0.71 1.73
CA GLY A 8 6.51 0.32 2.78
C GLY A 8 7.84 1.08 2.72
N SER A 9 8.30 1.44 1.52
CA SER A 9 9.50 2.26 1.32
C SER A 9 9.35 3.74 1.74
N VAL A 10 8.12 4.21 1.91
CA VAL A 10 7.83 5.56 2.41
C VAL A 10 7.82 5.60 3.93
N ILE A 11 7.17 4.62 4.55
CA ILE A 11 6.96 4.58 6.00
C ILE A 11 8.07 3.87 6.77
N THR A 12 8.99 3.17 6.05
CA THR A 12 10.16 2.49 6.64
C THR A 12 11.44 2.81 5.87
N ILE A 13 12.60 2.55 6.47
CA ILE A 13 13.90 2.65 5.77
C ILE A 13 14.27 1.29 5.19
N LYS A 14 14.37 1.23 3.86
CA LYS A 14 14.79 0.01 3.15
C LYS A 14 16.19 -0.43 3.63
N GLY A 15 16.35 -1.73 3.88
CA GLY A 15 17.60 -2.34 4.33
C GLY A 15 17.86 -2.21 5.84
N ARG A 16 17.08 -1.43 6.59
CA ARG A 16 17.16 -1.36 8.06
C ARG A 16 15.97 -2.06 8.68
N TYR A 17 16.19 -3.24 9.24
CA TYR A 17 15.16 -4.06 9.86
C TYR A 17 14.39 -3.28 10.93
N ARG A 18 13.05 -3.26 10.81
CA ARG A 18 12.09 -2.60 11.72
C ARG A 18 12.36 -1.11 11.95
N PHE A 19 12.86 -0.40 10.95
CA PHE A 19 13.09 1.04 11.07
C PHE A 19 11.90 1.82 10.51
N TYR A 20 11.03 2.28 11.41
CA TYR A 20 9.86 3.13 11.10
C TYR A 20 10.25 4.60 10.93
N ARG A 21 9.49 5.32 10.12
CA ARG A 21 9.71 6.75 9.81
C ARG A 21 8.54 7.61 10.34
N PRO A 22 8.46 7.91 11.66
CA PRO A 22 7.31 8.57 12.27
C PRO A 22 7.04 9.96 11.67
N LYS A 23 8.09 10.76 11.44
CA LYS A 23 7.95 12.09 10.83
C LYS A 23 7.31 12.04 9.44
N ALA A 24 7.73 11.11 8.60
CA ALA A 24 7.16 10.97 7.25
C ALA A 24 5.67 10.58 7.31
N VAL A 25 5.30 9.67 8.20
CA VAL A 25 3.90 9.26 8.38
C VAL A 25 3.06 10.41 8.94
N HIS A 26 3.57 11.14 9.92
CA HIS A 26 2.87 12.30 10.50
C HIS A 26 2.59 13.37 9.44
N GLU A 27 3.57 13.75 8.60
CA GLU A 27 3.37 14.71 7.52
C GLU A 27 2.35 14.22 6.47
N ILE A 28 2.36 12.94 6.14
CA ILE A 28 1.33 12.37 5.26
C ILE A 28 -0.06 12.48 5.89
N ILE A 29 -0.22 12.09 7.14
CA ILE A 29 -1.49 12.17 7.86
C ILE A 29 -2.01 13.60 7.92
N LYS A 30 -1.13 14.56 8.17
CA LYS A 30 -1.47 15.99 8.14
C LYS A 30 -2.05 16.43 6.80
N GLU A 31 -1.49 15.96 5.69
CA GLU A 31 -2.02 16.27 4.36
C GLU A 31 -3.33 15.53 4.05
N LEU A 32 -3.48 14.28 4.50
CA LEU A 32 -4.75 13.53 4.37
C LEU A 32 -5.90 14.22 5.11
N LYS A 33 -5.66 14.75 6.31
CA LYS A 33 -6.66 15.50 7.09
C LYS A 33 -7.21 16.72 6.34
N LYS A 34 -6.38 17.41 5.55
CA LYS A 34 -6.80 18.60 4.80
C LYS A 34 -7.87 18.31 3.76
N LYS A 35 -8.00 17.05 3.31
CA LYS A 35 -9.04 16.65 2.36
C LYS A 35 -10.45 16.67 2.97
N ASN A 36 -10.54 16.62 4.30
CA ASN A 36 -11.80 16.64 5.05
C ASN A 36 -12.83 15.61 4.57
N GLU A 37 -12.36 14.44 4.17
CA GLU A 37 -13.16 13.33 3.68
C GLU A 37 -12.81 12.03 4.43
N PRO A 38 -13.77 11.09 4.57
CA PRO A 38 -13.48 9.75 5.06
C PRO A 38 -12.46 9.03 4.17
N PHE A 39 -11.55 8.28 4.77
CA PHE A 39 -10.55 7.51 4.03
C PHE A 39 -10.18 6.19 4.70
N VAL A 40 -9.69 5.28 3.89
CA VAL A 40 -9.14 3.99 4.31
C VAL A 40 -7.64 3.97 4.03
N VAL A 41 -6.88 3.44 4.98
CA VAL A 41 -5.43 3.27 4.83
C VAL A 41 -5.08 1.82 4.58
N VAL A 42 -4.24 1.58 3.57
CA VAL A 42 -3.54 0.31 3.36
C VAL A 42 -2.04 0.56 3.44
N HIS A 43 -1.29 -0.16 4.27
CA HIS A 43 0.16 0.00 4.24
C HIS A 43 0.93 -1.26 3.87
N GLY A 44 2.09 -1.06 3.26
CA GLY A 44 3.01 -2.15 2.92
C GLY A 44 3.95 -2.49 4.07
N GLY A 45 4.59 -3.67 4.00
CA GLY A 45 5.47 -4.19 5.05
C GLY A 45 6.84 -3.48 5.13
N GLY A 46 7.34 -2.97 4.03
CA GLY A 46 8.67 -2.35 3.99
C GLY A 46 9.75 -3.20 4.66
N SER A 47 10.57 -2.60 5.54
CA SER A 47 11.63 -3.29 6.25
C SER A 47 11.16 -4.18 7.41
N PHE A 48 9.87 -4.12 7.78
CA PHE A 48 9.28 -4.99 8.80
C PHE A 48 8.87 -6.35 8.20
N GLY A 49 8.20 -6.37 7.05
CA GLY A 49 7.70 -7.59 6.43
C GLY A 49 8.73 -8.29 5.53
N HIS A 50 9.26 -7.59 4.53
CA HIS A 50 10.00 -8.21 3.42
C HIS A 50 11.32 -8.89 3.82
N ILE A 51 12.07 -8.31 4.77
CA ILE A 51 13.39 -8.84 5.17
C ILE A 51 13.22 -10.24 5.77
N LYS A 52 12.35 -10.39 6.74
CA LYS A 52 12.12 -11.66 7.43
C LYS A 52 11.32 -12.65 6.59
N ALA A 53 10.35 -12.22 5.81
CA ALA A 53 9.65 -13.10 4.88
C ALA A 53 10.66 -13.79 3.92
N LYS A 54 11.57 -13.02 3.33
CA LYS A 54 12.63 -13.57 2.47
C LYS A 54 13.58 -14.51 3.24
N GLU A 55 14.02 -14.11 4.44
CA GLU A 55 14.94 -14.90 5.27
C GLU A 55 14.36 -16.27 5.62
N TYR A 56 13.07 -16.34 5.96
CA TYR A 56 12.40 -17.56 6.37
C TYR A 56 11.74 -18.34 5.23
N GLY A 57 11.75 -17.83 3.99
CA GLY A 57 11.16 -18.49 2.83
C GLY A 57 9.63 -18.44 2.79
N ILE A 58 9.04 -17.28 3.15
CA ILE A 58 7.60 -17.02 3.04
C ILE A 58 7.35 -16.13 1.79
N PRO A 59 6.38 -16.52 0.94
CA PRO A 59 5.44 -17.65 1.02
C PRO A 59 6.13 -19.01 0.83
N GLY A 60 5.58 -20.06 1.46
CA GLY A 60 6.19 -21.40 1.38
C GLY A 60 5.43 -22.46 2.16
N GLU A 61 5.87 -23.71 2.00
CA GLU A 61 5.33 -24.89 2.69
C GLU A 61 5.50 -24.79 4.22
N ILE A 62 4.69 -25.53 4.97
CA ILE A 62 4.75 -25.56 6.42
C ILE A 62 5.93 -26.42 6.88
N THR A 63 6.99 -25.78 7.36
CA THR A 63 8.18 -26.38 7.94
C THR A 63 8.49 -25.69 9.27
N GLU A 64 9.37 -26.24 10.10
CA GLU A 64 9.77 -25.56 11.36
C GLU A 64 10.35 -24.17 11.11
N ARG A 65 11.10 -23.98 10.01
CA ARG A 65 11.64 -22.69 9.61
C ARG A 65 10.53 -21.69 9.24
N THR A 66 9.57 -22.10 8.42
CA THR A 66 8.48 -21.20 7.96
C THR A 66 7.46 -20.96 9.07
N LYS A 67 7.25 -21.88 10.02
CA LYS A 67 6.45 -21.62 11.25
C LYS A 67 7.04 -20.48 12.06
N MET A 68 8.36 -20.52 12.32
CA MET A 68 9.04 -19.40 13.01
C MET A 68 8.97 -18.13 12.19
N GLY A 69 9.16 -18.22 10.87
CA GLY A 69 9.04 -17.09 9.95
C GLY A 69 7.66 -16.43 9.98
N TYR A 70 6.61 -17.24 9.98
CA TYR A 70 5.22 -16.76 10.13
C TYR A 70 5.06 -15.93 11.40
N SER A 71 5.47 -16.47 12.55
CA SER A 71 5.36 -15.78 13.84
C SER A 71 6.14 -14.46 13.87
N VAL A 72 7.36 -14.44 13.32
CA VAL A 72 8.21 -13.24 13.28
C VAL A 72 7.64 -12.19 12.35
N VAL A 73 7.24 -12.57 11.13
CA VAL A 73 6.73 -11.60 10.14
C VAL A 73 5.39 -11.01 10.62
N HIS A 74 4.47 -11.86 11.09
CA HIS A 74 3.19 -11.39 11.61
C HIS A 74 3.38 -10.40 12.78
N ARG A 75 4.18 -10.76 13.78
CA ARG A 75 4.50 -9.85 14.90
C ARG A 75 5.05 -8.51 14.41
N ASP A 76 5.97 -8.52 13.45
CA ASP A 76 6.59 -7.30 12.93
C ASP A 76 5.58 -6.44 12.16
N MET A 77 4.67 -7.08 11.42
CA MET A 77 3.61 -6.37 10.70
C MET A 77 2.59 -5.75 11.66
N VAL A 78 2.23 -6.44 12.73
CA VAL A 78 1.36 -5.91 13.80
C VAL A 78 2.05 -4.73 14.49
N ASP A 79 3.35 -4.82 14.81
CA ASP A 79 4.11 -3.70 15.40
C ASP A 79 4.15 -2.49 14.44
N LEU A 80 4.40 -2.71 13.15
CA LEU A 80 4.36 -1.61 12.17
C LEU A 80 2.98 -0.96 12.11
N ASN A 81 1.92 -1.77 12.08
CA ASN A 81 0.55 -1.24 12.09
C ASN A 81 0.27 -0.44 13.36
N GLN A 82 0.69 -0.92 14.53
CA GLN A 82 0.52 -0.18 15.80
C GLN A 82 1.20 1.19 15.75
N ARG A 83 2.37 1.31 15.13
CA ARG A 83 3.07 2.59 14.94
C ARG A 83 2.31 3.53 14.00
N VAL A 84 1.73 3.01 12.92
CA VAL A 84 0.87 3.78 12.01
C VAL A 84 -0.40 4.23 12.74
N MET A 85 -1.02 3.34 13.51
CA MET A 85 -2.20 3.64 14.32
C MET A 85 -1.93 4.74 15.35
N ASN A 86 -0.80 4.67 16.08
CA ASN A 86 -0.41 5.70 17.03
C ASN A 86 -0.30 7.07 16.33
N SER A 87 0.34 7.13 15.16
CA SER A 87 0.46 8.38 14.39
C SER A 87 -0.90 8.95 13.96
N LEU A 88 -1.89 8.09 13.62
CA LEU A 88 -3.26 8.52 13.31
C LEU A 88 -3.97 9.08 14.55
N ILE A 89 -3.94 8.34 15.66
CA ILE A 89 -4.61 8.70 16.91
C ILE A 89 -4.02 10.00 17.50
N GLU A 90 -2.70 10.14 17.54
CA GLU A 90 -1.98 11.35 17.95
C GLU A 90 -2.33 12.56 17.07
N SER A 91 -2.70 12.30 15.82
CA SER A 91 -3.21 13.33 14.89
C SER A 91 -4.71 13.60 15.03
N GLY A 92 -5.41 12.97 16.00
CA GLY A 92 -6.85 13.14 16.23
C GLY A 92 -7.73 12.39 15.22
N ILE A 93 -7.22 11.33 14.58
CA ILE A 93 -7.99 10.48 13.65
C ILE A 93 -8.40 9.21 14.40
N ARG A 94 -9.69 8.88 14.35
CA ARG A 94 -10.25 7.68 14.97
C ARG A 94 -9.91 6.43 14.16
N GLY A 95 -8.62 6.10 14.09
CA GLY A 95 -8.13 4.94 13.35
C GLY A 95 -8.50 3.61 14.01
N VAL A 96 -8.72 2.55 13.22
CA VAL A 96 -8.89 1.17 13.70
C VAL A 96 -8.10 0.21 12.81
N GLY A 97 -7.24 -0.62 13.43
CA GLY A 97 -6.43 -1.61 12.73
C GLY A 97 -7.21 -2.90 12.45
N ILE A 98 -7.21 -3.37 11.23
CA ILE A 98 -7.88 -4.61 10.79
C ILE A 98 -6.83 -5.55 10.19
N PRO A 99 -6.28 -6.50 10.99
CA PRO A 99 -5.25 -7.43 10.52
C PRO A 99 -5.83 -8.45 9.53
N PRO A 100 -5.25 -8.62 8.34
CA PRO A 100 -5.77 -9.58 7.34
C PRO A 100 -5.64 -11.04 7.76
N SER A 101 -4.70 -11.37 8.63
CA SER A 101 -4.46 -12.71 9.16
C SER A 101 -5.67 -13.29 9.90
N VAL A 102 -6.44 -12.47 10.60
CA VAL A 102 -7.70 -12.85 11.29
C VAL A 102 -8.72 -13.44 10.30
N PHE A 103 -8.74 -12.94 9.09
CA PHE A 103 -9.64 -13.39 8.01
C PHE A 103 -8.98 -14.45 7.10
N LYS A 104 -7.85 -15.03 7.50
CA LYS A 104 -7.11 -16.04 6.71
C LYS A 104 -6.82 -15.56 5.27
N GLY A 105 -6.57 -14.26 5.08
CA GLY A 105 -6.35 -13.65 3.78
C GLY A 105 -7.60 -13.50 2.90
N ASN A 106 -8.81 -13.75 3.42
CA ASN A 106 -10.06 -13.56 2.68
C ASN A 106 -10.33 -12.06 2.45
N LEU A 107 -10.02 -11.61 1.23
CA LEU A 107 -10.12 -10.19 0.86
C LEU A 107 -11.55 -9.64 0.94
N GLN A 108 -12.55 -10.47 0.67
CA GLN A 108 -13.97 -10.05 0.72
C GLN A 108 -14.43 -9.78 2.16
N GLU A 109 -14.05 -10.65 3.10
CA GLU A 109 -14.36 -10.44 4.52
C GLU A 109 -13.62 -9.25 5.09
N ILE A 110 -12.34 -9.05 4.72
CA ILE A 110 -11.55 -7.89 5.10
C ILE A 110 -12.24 -6.61 4.62
N SER A 111 -12.59 -6.55 3.33
CA SER A 111 -13.22 -5.36 2.74
C SER A 111 -14.60 -5.06 3.33
N LYS A 112 -15.38 -6.09 3.66
CA LYS A 112 -16.65 -5.93 4.37
C LYS A 112 -16.44 -5.33 5.75
N SER A 113 -15.55 -5.92 6.55
CA SER A 113 -15.24 -5.40 7.88
C SER A 113 -14.75 -3.94 7.85
N MET A 114 -13.95 -3.58 6.86
CA MET A 114 -13.49 -2.19 6.70
C MET A 114 -14.64 -1.24 6.37
N GLY A 115 -15.61 -1.67 5.52
CA GLY A 115 -16.81 -0.90 5.23
C GLY A 115 -17.64 -0.67 6.49
N ASP A 116 -17.92 -1.72 7.26
CA ASP A 116 -18.70 -1.65 8.50
C ASP A 116 -18.09 -0.64 9.52
N HIS A 117 -16.75 -0.60 9.62
CA HIS A 117 -16.06 0.37 10.49
C HIS A 117 -16.14 1.80 9.94
N MET A 118 -16.09 1.98 8.63
CA MET A 118 -16.28 3.31 8.02
C MET A 118 -17.69 3.84 8.26
N ASP A 119 -18.72 2.99 8.14
CA ASP A 119 -20.11 3.35 8.40
C ASP A 119 -20.33 3.76 9.87
N ALA A 120 -19.52 3.21 10.79
CA ALA A 120 -19.45 3.65 12.18
C ALA A 120 -18.65 4.95 12.40
N GLY A 121 -18.15 5.61 11.34
CA GLY A 121 -17.38 6.85 11.41
C GLY A 121 -15.94 6.68 11.87
N LEU A 122 -15.37 5.48 11.73
CA LEU A 122 -13.97 5.17 12.00
C LEU A 122 -13.14 5.23 10.71
N PHE A 123 -11.81 5.28 10.86
CA PHE A 123 -10.85 5.27 9.76
C PHE A 123 -10.08 3.94 9.76
N PRO A 124 -10.55 2.92 9.00
CA PRO A 124 -9.94 1.61 9.03
C PRO A 124 -8.56 1.60 8.37
N VAL A 125 -7.67 0.82 8.98
CA VAL A 125 -6.29 0.61 8.52
C VAL A 125 -6.05 -0.88 8.37
N THR A 126 -5.62 -1.32 7.19
CA THR A 126 -5.16 -2.69 6.96
C THR A 126 -3.77 -2.70 6.33
N PHE A 127 -3.14 -3.85 6.24
CA PHE A 127 -1.74 -3.96 5.84
C PHE A 127 -1.41 -5.32 5.21
N GLY A 128 -0.34 -5.37 4.42
CA GLY A 128 0.16 -6.65 3.94
C GLY A 128 0.64 -7.52 5.10
N ASP A 129 0.22 -8.77 5.16
CA ASP A 129 0.57 -9.69 6.23
C ASP A 129 0.67 -11.13 5.73
N VAL A 130 1.19 -12.01 6.57
CA VAL A 130 1.21 -13.46 6.34
C VAL A 130 -0.06 -14.10 6.87
N TYR A 131 -0.52 -15.16 6.21
CA TYR A 131 -1.65 -15.96 6.68
C TYR A 131 -1.45 -17.44 6.41
N LEU A 132 -2.17 -18.28 7.15
CA LEU A 132 -2.16 -19.73 6.98
C LEU A 132 -3.22 -20.14 5.95
N ASN A 133 -2.77 -20.62 4.80
CA ASN A 133 -3.63 -21.26 3.81
C ASN A 133 -3.74 -22.76 4.14
N GLN A 134 -4.85 -23.12 4.81
CA GLN A 134 -5.05 -24.51 5.23
C GLN A 134 -5.31 -25.45 4.05
N LYS A 135 -5.92 -24.98 2.96
CA LYS A 135 -6.20 -25.80 1.77
C LYS A 135 -4.91 -26.19 1.07
N GLU A 136 -4.02 -25.25 0.88
CA GLU A 136 -2.72 -25.43 0.23
C GLU A 136 -1.64 -25.95 1.19
N LYS A 137 -1.94 -26.08 2.49
CA LYS A 137 -0.99 -26.44 3.55
C LYS A 137 0.30 -25.63 3.51
N ARG A 138 0.18 -24.32 3.36
CA ARG A 138 1.30 -23.39 3.26
C ARG A 138 1.04 -22.05 3.91
N PHE A 139 2.09 -21.30 4.17
CA PHE A 139 2.00 -19.89 4.53
C PHE A 139 2.02 -19.03 3.29
N GLU A 140 1.11 -18.08 3.23
CA GLU A 140 0.93 -17.15 2.12
C GLU A 140 1.07 -15.70 2.59
N ILE A 141 1.15 -14.78 1.63
CA ILE A 141 1.17 -13.33 1.88
C ILE A 141 -0.03 -12.71 1.19
N VAL A 142 -0.83 -11.97 1.95
CA VAL A 142 -1.75 -11.00 1.38
C VAL A 142 -1.01 -9.67 1.22
N SER A 143 -0.91 -9.17 -0.01
CA SER A 143 -0.16 -7.95 -0.25
C SER A 143 -1.04 -6.71 -0.13
N GLY A 144 -0.43 -5.55 0.20
CA GLY A 144 -1.17 -4.30 0.20
C GLY A 144 -1.69 -3.89 -1.19
N ASP A 145 -1.14 -4.43 -2.29
CA ASP A 145 -1.66 -4.21 -3.65
C ASP A 145 -2.96 -5.00 -3.87
N ASP A 146 -3.03 -6.23 -3.39
CA ASP A 146 -4.24 -7.06 -3.47
C ASP A 146 -5.36 -6.47 -2.61
N LEU A 147 -5.02 -6.02 -1.39
CA LEU A 147 -5.96 -5.38 -0.46
C LEU A 147 -6.58 -4.10 -1.05
N ILE A 148 -5.77 -3.19 -1.58
CA ILE A 148 -6.30 -1.92 -2.08
C ILE A 148 -7.15 -2.10 -3.34
N LEU A 149 -6.83 -3.09 -4.18
CA LEU A 149 -7.64 -3.44 -5.35
C LEU A 149 -9.03 -3.97 -4.93
N GLU A 150 -9.07 -4.88 -3.95
CA GLU A 150 -10.34 -5.42 -3.46
C GLU A 150 -11.18 -4.34 -2.75
N LEU A 151 -10.53 -3.49 -1.95
CA LEU A 151 -11.20 -2.34 -1.33
C LEU A 151 -11.77 -1.38 -2.37
N ALA A 152 -11.05 -1.12 -3.47
CA ALA A 152 -11.56 -0.29 -4.55
C ALA A 152 -12.78 -0.91 -5.22
N ARG A 153 -12.80 -2.23 -5.44
CA ARG A 153 -13.97 -2.95 -5.96
C ARG A 153 -15.18 -2.86 -5.05
N LYS A 154 -14.97 -3.02 -3.74
CA LYS A 154 -16.04 -3.08 -2.75
C LYS A 154 -16.58 -1.71 -2.39
N LEU A 155 -15.70 -0.75 -2.13
CA LEU A 155 -16.05 0.56 -1.59
C LEU A 155 -16.27 1.63 -2.66
N LYS A 156 -15.82 1.38 -3.91
CA LYS A 156 -15.98 2.26 -5.08
C LYS A 156 -15.62 3.72 -4.77
N PRO A 157 -14.36 3.99 -4.32
CA PRO A 157 -13.93 5.35 -4.02
C PRO A 157 -13.86 6.19 -5.30
N SER A 158 -13.98 7.52 -5.18
CA SER A 158 -13.67 8.43 -6.29
C SER A 158 -12.18 8.39 -6.63
N ASP A 159 -11.34 8.41 -5.60
CA ASP A 159 -9.89 8.54 -5.72
C ASP A 159 -9.13 7.47 -4.94
N VAL A 160 -8.01 7.03 -5.53
CA VAL A 160 -7.08 6.11 -4.87
C VAL A 160 -5.66 6.67 -4.98
N TYR A 161 -5.01 6.88 -3.84
CA TYR A 161 -3.66 7.43 -3.76
C TYR A 161 -2.64 6.36 -3.43
N PHE A 162 -1.64 6.18 -4.29
CA PHE A 162 -0.48 5.33 -4.04
C PHE A 162 0.72 6.22 -3.68
N LEU A 163 1.12 6.21 -2.42
CA LEU A 163 2.31 6.91 -1.95
C LEU A 163 3.53 5.98 -2.05
N THR A 164 4.49 6.36 -2.87
CA THR A 164 5.70 5.61 -3.17
C THR A 164 6.95 6.45 -2.89
N ASP A 165 8.12 5.88 -2.98
CA ASP A 165 9.41 6.56 -2.76
C ASP A 165 10.01 7.14 -4.06
N VAL A 166 9.20 7.23 -5.11
CA VAL A 166 9.49 7.89 -6.39
C VAL A 166 8.30 8.74 -6.82
N ASP A 167 8.49 9.65 -7.78
CA ASP A 167 7.48 10.66 -8.11
C ASP A 167 6.22 10.11 -8.79
N GLY A 168 6.25 8.90 -9.31
CA GLY A 168 5.13 8.25 -9.98
C GLY A 168 5.57 6.97 -10.69
N ILE A 169 4.90 6.62 -11.78
CA ILE A 169 5.27 5.51 -12.66
C ILE A 169 6.22 6.06 -13.74
N TYR A 170 7.31 5.35 -13.97
CA TYR A 170 8.32 5.68 -14.96
C TYR A 170 8.41 4.62 -16.04
N ASP A 171 8.92 4.97 -17.21
CA ASP A 171 9.20 4.05 -18.32
C ASP A 171 10.25 2.99 -17.96
N ARG A 172 11.17 3.33 -17.04
CA ARG A 172 12.21 2.46 -16.48
C ARG A 172 12.51 2.84 -15.03
N ASN A 173 13.38 2.09 -14.35
CA ASN A 173 13.67 2.31 -12.94
C ASN A 173 14.47 3.63 -12.71
N PRO A 174 13.85 4.70 -12.13
CA PRO A 174 14.51 5.99 -11.95
C PRO A 174 15.68 5.98 -10.94
N LYS A 175 15.81 4.91 -10.15
CA LYS A 175 16.94 4.73 -9.23
C LYS A 175 18.18 4.15 -9.89
N LYS A 176 18.01 3.54 -11.06
CA LYS A 176 19.08 2.98 -11.87
C LYS A 176 19.45 3.87 -13.05
N TYR A 177 18.46 4.48 -13.69
CA TYR A 177 18.58 5.24 -14.92
C TYR A 177 18.22 6.70 -14.68
N ARG A 178 19.19 7.60 -14.88
CA ARG A 178 19.00 9.05 -14.68
C ARG A 178 18.10 9.67 -15.74
N ASP A 179 17.99 9.05 -16.90
CA ASP A 179 17.17 9.43 -18.05
C ASP A 179 15.77 8.81 -18.02
N ALA A 180 15.38 8.18 -16.91
CA ALA A 180 14.03 7.64 -16.73
C ALA A 180 12.97 8.75 -16.81
N VAL A 181 11.94 8.53 -17.64
CA VAL A 181 10.88 9.51 -17.89
C VAL A 181 9.66 9.20 -17.03
N LEU A 182 9.18 10.20 -16.30
CA LEU A 182 7.94 10.11 -15.52
C LEU A 182 6.72 10.10 -16.46
N LEU A 183 5.92 9.04 -16.39
CA LEU A 183 4.68 8.90 -17.14
C LEU A 183 3.56 9.64 -16.39
N ARG A 184 3.29 10.88 -16.78
CA ARG A 184 2.33 11.76 -16.07
C ARG A 184 0.87 11.30 -16.21
N GLN A 185 0.52 10.73 -17.34
CA GLN A 185 -0.82 10.19 -17.62
C GLN A 185 -0.71 8.81 -18.27
N LEU A 186 -1.56 7.91 -17.85
CA LEU A 186 -1.66 6.56 -18.39
C LEU A 186 -3.11 6.33 -18.80
N ASN A 187 -3.47 6.82 -19.99
CA ASN A 187 -4.84 6.78 -20.50
C ASN A 187 -5.13 5.55 -21.35
N ASP A 188 -4.13 4.69 -21.63
CA ASP A 188 -4.32 3.57 -22.54
C ASP A 188 -3.46 2.35 -22.23
N THR A 189 -3.97 1.18 -22.63
CA THR A 189 -3.34 -0.13 -22.47
C THR A 189 -1.97 -0.23 -23.15
N ALA A 190 -1.79 0.42 -24.29
CA ALA A 190 -0.57 0.36 -25.09
C ALA A 190 0.68 0.95 -24.43
N LYS A 191 0.51 1.89 -23.48
CA LYS A 191 1.66 2.50 -22.78
C LYS A 191 2.19 1.65 -21.62
N PHE A 192 1.39 0.72 -21.08
CA PHE A 192 1.84 -0.21 -20.04
C PHE A 192 2.71 -1.34 -20.58
N GLU A 193 2.55 -1.73 -21.85
CA GLU A 193 3.38 -2.75 -22.49
C GLU A 193 4.82 -2.27 -22.71
N ASN A 194 5.04 -0.95 -22.77
CA ASN A 194 6.35 -0.32 -22.91
C ASN A 194 7.07 -0.04 -21.57
N ILE A 195 6.49 -0.42 -20.42
CA ILE A 195 7.21 -0.40 -19.15
C ILE A 195 8.23 -1.53 -19.22
N GLY A 196 9.48 -1.17 -19.54
CA GLY A 196 10.54 -2.10 -19.85
C GLY A 196 10.75 -3.19 -18.81
N THR A 197 11.21 -4.35 -19.24
CA THR A 197 11.49 -5.55 -18.44
C THR A 197 12.45 -5.33 -17.26
N ASP A 198 13.10 -4.16 -17.17
CA ASP A 198 14.05 -3.79 -16.13
C ASP A 198 13.41 -3.06 -14.92
N VAL A 199 12.06 -2.95 -14.91
CA VAL A 199 11.32 -2.47 -13.75
C VAL A 199 11.23 -3.60 -12.73
N THR A 200 11.67 -3.35 -11.48
CA THR A 200 11.61 -4.36 -10.40
C THR A 200 10.19 -4.93 -10.30
N GLY A 201 10.04 -6.24 -10.07
CA GLY A 201 8.74 -6.94 -10.06
C GLY A 201 7.65 -6.26 -9.21
N GLY A 202 8.04 -5.51 -8.15
CA GLY A 202 7.12 -4.71 -7.34
C GLY A 202 6.53 -3.50 -8.07
N MET A 203 7.23 -2.89 -9.04
CA MET A 203 6.70 -1.77 -9.82
C MET A 203 5.76 -2.25 -10.92
N LEU A 204 6.05 -3.39 -11.56
CA LEU A 204 5.15 -4.01 -12.54
C LEU A 204 3.82 -4.42 -11.89
N LYS A 205 3.86 -5.09 -10.73
CA LYS A 205 2.65 -5.44 -9.98
C LYS A 205 1.86 -4.17 -9.61
N LYS A 206 2.52 -3.12 -9.16
CA LYS A 206 1.87 -1.84 -8.84
C LYS A 206 1.21 -1.22 -10.07
N ALA A 207 1.88 -1.17 -11.21
CA ALA A 207 1.32 -0.62 -12.46
C ALA A 207 0.08 -1.40 -12.91
N SER A 208 0.10 -2.74 -12.82
CA SER A 208 -1.08 -3.59 -13.08
C SER A 208 -2.22 -3.27 -12.11
N THR A 209 -1.95 -3.23 -10.80
CA THR A 209 -2.96 -2.91 -9.77
C THR A 209 -3.60 -1.55 -10.01
N VAL A 210 -2.79 -0.53 -10.32
CA VAL A 210 -3.26 0.84 -10.60
C VAL A 210 -4.19 0.86 -11.81
N LYS A 211 -3.83 0.15 -12.89
CA LYS A 211 -4.67 -0.01 -14.08
C LYS A 211 -6.00 -0.71 -13.75
N ASP A 212 -5.94 -1.80 -12.99
CA ASP A 212 -7.15 -2.56 -12.68
C ASP A 212 -8.10 -1.76 -11.78
N ILE A 213 -7.58 -0.89 -10.89
CA ILE A 213 -8.39 0.04 -10.11
C ILE A 213 -9.01 1.12 -11.00
N ALA A 214 -8.25 1.69 -11.96
CA ALA A 214 -8.78 2.69 -12.88
C ALA A 214 -9.93 2.14 -13.72
N LYS A 215 -9.85 0.88 -14.19
CA LYS A 215 -10.95 0.21 -14.89
C LYS A 215 -12.25 0.09 -14.08
N LEU A 216 -12.18 0.24 -12.76
CA LEU A 216 -13.36 0.27 -11.88
C LEU A 216 -14.05 1.65 -11.85
N GLY A 217 -13.53 2.63 -12.60
CA GLY A 217 -14.02 4.00 -12.64
C GLY A 217 -13.42 4.92 -11.57
N CYS A 218 -12.38 4.48 -10.86
CA CYS A 218 -11.67 5.29 -9.88
C CYS A 218 -10.56 6.10 -10.55
N THR A 219 -10.33 7.34 -10.12
CA THR A 219 -9.10 8.05 -10.49
C THR A 219 -7.96 7.63 -9.57
N VAL A 220 -6.86 7.16 -10.16
CA VAL A 220 -5.70 6.70 -9.38
C VAL A 220 -4.54 7.67 -9.52
N TYR A 221 -3.98 8.08 -8.39
CA TYR A 221 -2.82 8.95 -8.31
C TYR A 221 -1.64 8.19 -7.73
N VAL A 222 -0.52 8.16 -8.44
CA VAL A 222 0.75 7.63 -7.93
C VAL A 222 1.71 8.78 -7.73
N LEU A 223 2.16 9.00 -6.49
CA LEU A 223 2.97 10.16 -6.13
C LEU A 223 4.00 9.85 -5.03
N ASN A 224 4.96 10.75 -4.89
CA ASN A 224 6.03 10.58 -3.91
C ASN A 224 5.55 10.92 -2.50
N GLY A 225 5.47 9.90 -1.64
CA GLY A 225 5.08 10.06 -0.24
C GLY A 225 6.12 10.81 0.61
N ASN A 226 7.36 11.04 0.09
CA ASN A 226 8.33 11.92 0.76
C ASN A 226 8.04 13.42 0.50
N VAL A 227 7.09 13.73 -0.39
CA VAL A 227 6.60 15.09 -0.68
C VAL A 227 5.07 15.10 -0.50
N PRO A 228 4.57 14.91 0.73
CA PRO A 228 3.14 14.67 0.99
C PRO A 228 2.23 15.84 0.60
N SER A 229 2.76 17.06 0.52
CA SER A 229 2.01 18.23 0.04
C SER A 229 1.42 18.08 -1.38
N ARG A 230 1.96 17.15 -2.19
CA ARG A 230 1.41 16.83 -3.52
C ARG A 230 0.01 16.22 -3.46
N LEU A 231 -0.40 15.62 -2.34
CA LEU A 231 -1.75 15.09 -2.12
C LEU A 231 -2.84 16.15 -2.31
N ASN A 232 -2.54 17.42 -1.99
CA ASN A 232 -3.48 18.53 -2.10
C ASN A 232 -3.21 19.44 -3.30
N ARG A 233 -2.37 19.00 -4.24
CA ARG A 233 -2.03 19.71 -5.48
C ARG A 233 -2.33 18.90 -6.74
N ILE A 234 -3.17 17.88 -6.64
CA ILE A 234 -3.49 16.96 -7.76
C ILE A 234 -4.14 17.67 -8.96
N GLU A 235 -4.84 18.77 -8.71
CA GLU A 235 -5.47 19.62 -9.77
C GLU A 235 -4.55 20.73 -10.27
N SER A 236 -3.39 20.92 -9.66
CA SER A 236 -2.43 21.94 -10.06
C SER A 236 -1.78 21.59 -11.40
N LYS A 237 -1.56 22.60 -12.25
CA LYS A 237 -0.78 22.44 -13.50
C LYS A 237 0.63 21.92 -13.25
N ASP A 238 1.18 22.20 -12.07
CA ASP A 238 2.53 21.78 -11.63
C ASP A 238 2.51 20.45 -10.88
N PHE A 239 1.41 19.67 -10.94
CA PHE A 239 1.35 18.39 -10.27
C PHE A 239 2.44 17.44 -10.79
N ILE A 240 3.22 16.89 -9.87
CA ILE A 240 4.25 15.88 -10.13
C ILE A 240 3.77 14.54 -9.59
N GLY A 241 3.39 13.66 -10.50
CA GLY A 241 2.86 12.33 -10.21
C GLY A 241 2.38 11.66 -11.49
N THR A 242 1.81 10.48 -11.35
CA THR A 242 1.10 9.77 -12.43
C THR A 242 -0.38 9.75 -12.12
N VAL A 243 -1.22 10.10 -13.09
CA VAL A 243 -2.68 10.00 -13.02
C VAL A 243 -3.15 8.92 -13.97
N VAL A 244 -4.04 8.04 -13.50
CA VAL A 244 -4.66 6.98 -14.29
C VAL A 244 -6.17 7.05 -14.11
N LYS A 245 -6.88 7.12 -15.25
CA LYS A 245 -8.34 7.19 -15.30
C LYS A 245 -8.90 6.07 -16.14
#